data_df16bcb66315b2dcd831b95a60c418b4
#
_entry.id   df16bcb66315b2dcd831b95a60c418b4
#
_cell.length_a   1.000
_cell.length_b   1.000
_cell.length_c   1.000
_cell.angle_alpha   90.00
_cell.angle_beta   90.00
_cell.angle_gamma   90.00
#
_symmetry.space_group_name_H-M   'P 1'
#
loop_
_entity.id
_entity.type
_entity.pdbx_description
1 polymer ?
#
loop_
_entity_poly.entity_id
_entity_poly.type
_entity_poly.pdbx_seq_one_letter_code
_entity_poly.pdbx_strand_id
1 'polypeptide(L)'
;MSINLVKGDKINLSKQRNGLSKVMVGLGWDEVEKTGFLGLTRSVPQDIDCDAFAILLDYDGYLINQNSVKECTVFFANLSWPGGSIQHMGDNLTGAGEGDDEQIFVDLDAVPNNIGAIVFAVNIYEAFKRKQHFGMIRNAFIRVVDYDLQTELCRFNLSENYSGKTALIAGGLIRTEDGWDFMTDGASYEARDITDVVSLFLR
;
A
#
# COMPACT_ATOMS: atom_id res chain seq x y z
N MET A 1 10.24 -16.51 10.85
CA MET A 1 9.52 -17.03 9.66
C MET A 1 8.41 -16.04 9.34
N SER A 2 8.29 -15.61 8.09
CA SER A 2 7.21 -14.73 7.64
C SER A 2 5.86 -15.48 7.65
N ILE A 3 4.77 -14.77 7.95
CA ILE A 3 3.41 -15.32 7.95
C ILE A 3 2.73 -14.90 6.66
N ASN A 4 2.30 -15.90 5.86
CA ASN A 4 1.47 -15.62 4.69
C ASN A 4 0.02 -15.44 5.12
N LEU A 5 -0.54 -14.28 4.81
CA LEU A 5 -1.90 -13.90 5.11
C LEU A 5 -2.80 -14.07 3.89
N VAL A 6 -4.10 -14.25 4.13
CA VAL A 6 -5.15 -14.18 3.11
C VAL A 6 -6.04 -12.97 3.37
N LYS A 7 -6.92 -12.64 2.42
CA LYS A 7 -7.83 -11.50 2.52
C LYS A 7 -8.71 -11.57 3.78
N GLY A 8 -8.73 -10.50 4.54
CA GLY A 8 -9.45 -10.36 5.80
C GLY A 8 -8.71 -10.91 7.03
N ASP A 9 -7.49 -11.43 6.85
CA ASP A 9 -6.68 -11.86 7.99
C ASP A 9 -6.17 -10.66 8.78
N LYS A 10 -5.97 -10.91 10.08
CA LYS A 10 -5.43 -9.95 11.03
C LYS A 10 -4.35 -10.58 11.88
N ILE A 11 -3.23 -9.90 12.04
CA ILE A 11 -2.10 -10.34 12.84
C ILE A 11 -1.68 -9.24 13.82
N ASN A 12 -1.46 -9.58 15.08
CA ASN A 12 -0.92 -8.65 16.06
C ASN A 12 0.61 -8.58 15.93
N LEU A 13 1.11 -7.48 15.42
CA LEU A 13 2.54 -7.27 15.17
C LEU A 13 3.35 -7.20 16.46
N SER A 14 2.81 -6.55 17.48
CA SER A 14 3.48 -6.38 18.78
C SER A 14 3.68 -7.72 19.51
N LYS A 15 2.79 -8.70 19.29
CA LYS A 15 2.95 -10.08 19.80
C LYS A 15 3.93 -10.92 18.98
N GLN A 16 4.04 -10.64 17.66
CA GLN A 16 5.02 -11.31 16.81
C GLN A 16 6.45 -10.89 17.16
N ARG A 17 6.63 -9.65 17.53
CA ARG A 17 7.92 -9.06 17.85
C ARG A 17 7.80 -8.15 19.08
N ASN A 18 8.23 -8.64 20.23
CA ASN A 18 8.27 -7.82 21.44
C ASN A 18 9.21 -6.63 21.26
N GLY A 19 8.73 -5.41 21.57
CA GLY A 19 9.46 -4.16 21.39
C GLY A 19 9.58 -3.71 19.91
N LEU A 20 8.65 -4.13 19.05
CA LEU A 20 8.54 -3.60 17.68
C LEU A 20 8.14 -2.12 17.73
N SER A 21 9.04 -1.26 17.28
CA SER A 21 8.83 0.19 17.26
C SER A 21 8.74 0.76 15.84
N LYS A 22 9.34 0.07 14.86
CA LYS A 22 9.46 0.57 13.50
C LYS A 22 9.18 -0.52 12.50
N VAL A 23 8.36 -0.20 11.51
CA VAL A 23 8.07 -1.11 10.39
C VAL A 23 8.28 -0.42 9.06
N MET A 24 8.61 -1.21 8.05
CA MET A 24 8.53 -0.84 6.66
C MET A 24 7.41 -1.65 6.02
N VAL A 25 6.51 -0.97 5.36
CA VAL A 25 5.46 -1.56 4.54
C VAL A 25 5.91 -1.49 3.09
N GLY A 26 6.21 -2.65 2.52
CA GLY A 26 6.63 -2.80 1.13
C GLY A 26 5.46 -3.22 0.26
N LEU A 27 5.33 -2.58 -0.90
CA LEU A 27 4.41 -2.97 -1.96
C LEU A 27 5.23 -3.30 -3.20
N GLY A 28 4.91 -4.41 -3.85
CA GLY A 28 5.60 -4.83 -5.07
C GLY A 28 4.62 -5.43 -6.06
N TRP A 29 4.97 -5.34 -7.36
CA TRP A 29 4.19 -5.88 -8.47
C TRP A 29 5.08 -6.16 -9.67
N ASP A 30 4.58 -7.02 -10.57
CA ASP A 30 5.21 -7.27 -11.86
C ASP A 30 4.23 -6.92 -13.00
N GLU A 31 4.74 -6.37 -14.08
CA GLU A 31 3.95 -6.14 -15.27
C GLU A 31 3.68 -7.44 -16.05
N VAL A 32 2.53 -7.53 -16.69
CA VAL A 32 2.22 -8.64 -17.59
C VAL A 32 2.84 -8.40 -18.94
N GLU A 33 3.85 -9.19 -19.30
CA GLU A 33 4.37 -9.22 -20.67
C GLU A 33 3.28 -9.60 -21.69
N LYS A 34 3.01 -8.74 -22.66
CA LYS A 34 2.15 -9.07 -23.79
C LYS A 34 2.93 -9.94 -24.77
N THR A 35 2.65 -11.24 -24.79
CA THR A 35 3.15 -12.12 -25.86
C THR A 35 2.48 -11.75 -27.18
N GLY A 36 3.26 -11.29 -28.15
CA GLY A 36 2.77 -10.98 -29.50
C GLY A 36 2.30 -12.24 -30.22
N PHE A 37 1.22 -12.12 -30.98
CA PHE A 37 0.76 -13.14 -31.91
C PHE A 37 1.86 -13.40 -32.95
N LEU A 38 2.26 -14.68 -33.16
CA LEU A 38 3.33 -15.16 -34.08
C LEU A 38 4.78 -15.09 -33.57
N GLY A 39 5.04 -15.03 -32.23
CA GLY A 39 6.41 -15.19 -31.74
C GLY A 39 7.37 -14.04 -32.10
N LEU A 40 6.88 -12.96 -32.69
CA LEU A 40 7.57 -11.70 -32.89
C LEU A 40 7.23 -10.80 -31.73
N THR A 41 7.94 -10.97 -30.60
CA THR A 41 7.85 -10.09 -29.43
C THR A 41 8.33 -8.70 -29.80
N ARG A 42 7.39 -7.84 -30.09
CA ARG A 42 7.54 -6.40 -29.95
C ARG A 42 6.43 -5.91 -29.03
N SER A 43 6.41 -6.45 -27.82
CA SER A 43 5.74 -5.78 -26.73
C SER A 43 6.70 -4.69 -26.25
N VAL A 44 6.36 -3.45 -26.53
CA VAL A 44 6.86 -2.36 -25.70
C VAL A 44 6.19 -2.61 -24.35
N PRO A 45 6.93 -2.90 -23.26
CA PRO A 45 6.34 -2.90 -21.95
C PRO A 45 5.64 -1.56 -21.80
N GLN A 46 4.36 -1.57 -21.51
CA GLN A 46 3.66 -0.33 -21.21
C GLN A 46 3.86 -0.16 -19.71
N ASP A 47 4.91 0.58 -19.35
CA ASP A 47 5.24 0.87 -17.95
C ASP A 47 3.97 1.26 -17.21
N ILE A 48 3.59 0.43 -16.23
CA ILE A 48 2.42 0.68 -15.37
C ILE A 48 2.93 1.35 -14.12
N ASP A 49 2.67 2.63 -14.05
CA ASP A 49 3.09 3.52 -12.99
C ASP A 49 2.09 3.43 -11.83
N CYS A 50 2.47 2.71 -10.79
CA CYS A 50 1.63 2.50 -9.63
C CYS A 50 2.16 3.31 -8.45
N ASP A 51 1.30 4.16 -7.89
CA ASP A 51 1.59 4.99 -6.73
C ASP A 51 1.06 4.34 -5.46
N ALA A 52 1.94 3.98 -4.52
CA ALA A 52 1.55 3.60 -3.18
C ALA A 52 1.34 4.81 -2.29
N PHE A 53 0.41 4.72 -1.38
CA PHE A 53 0.14 5.78 -0.42
C PHE A 53 -0.43 5.26 0.90
N ALA A 54 -0.19 6.04 1.96
CA ALA A 54 -0.76 5.79 3.28
C ALA A 54 -1.84 6.83 3.61
N ILE A 55 -2.98 6.38 4.11
CA ILE A 55 -4.12 7.20 4.53
C ILE A 55 -4.25 7.12 6.04
N LEU A 56 -4.33 8.27 6.71
CA LEU A 56 -4.39 8.36 8.17
C LEU A 56 -5.82 8.56 8.63
N LEU A 57 -6.29 7.62 9.47
CA LEU A 57 -7.65 7.58 9.96
C LEU A 57 -7.71 7.72 11.49
N ASP A 58 -8.81 8.27 11.98
CA ASP A 58 -9.17 8.26 13.38
C ASP A 58 -9.60 6.85 13.85
N TYR A 59 -10.01 6.73 15.12
CA TYR A 59 -10.48 5.46 15.68
C TYR A 59 -11.84 5.00 15.16
N ASP A 60 -12.61 5.89 14.53
CA ASP A 60 -13.89 5.59 13.91
C ASP A 60 -13.72 5.17 12.44
N GLY A 61 -12.49 5.19 11.90
CA GLY A 61 -12.17 4.83 10.53
C GLY A 61 -12.37 5.94 9.50
N TYR A 62 -12.41 7.20 9.94
CA TYR A 62 -12.52 8.37 9.08
C TYR A 62 -11.23 9.17 9.03
N LEU A 63 -11.08 10.00 8.00
CA LEU A 63 -9.93 10.90 7.86
C LEU A 63 -9.74 11.75 9.12
N ILE A 64 -8.51 11.83 9.63
CA ILE A 64 -8.14 12.66 10.79
C ILE A 64 -8.39 14.16 10.57
N ASN A 65 -8.45 14.60 9.30
CA ASN A 65 -8.86 15.94 8.89
C ASN A 65 -9.81 15.86 7.70
N GLN A 66 -11.10 16.08 7.93
CA GLN A 66 -12.15 16.02 6.92
C GLN A 66 -12.06 17.12 5.84
N ASN A 67 -11.27 18.17 6.08
CA ASN A 67 -11.15 19.32 5.19
C ASN A 67 -9.91 19.27 4.28
N SER A 68 -9.02 18.31 4.47
CA SER A 68 -7.76 18.25 3.74
C SER A 68 -7.29 16.81 3.51
N VAL A 69 -7.54 16.29 2.31
CA VAL A 69 -7.02 14.99 1.85
C VAL A 69 -5.49 14.94 1.96
N LYS A 70 -4.81 16.01 1.56
CA LYS A 70 -3.34 16.08 1.58
C LYS A 70 -2.76 15.92 2.99
N GLU A 71 -3.43 16.48 4.00
CA GLU A 71 -2.97 16.38 5.39
C GLU A 71 -3.23 15.00 6.02
N CYS A 72 -4.04 14.17 5.36
CA CYS A 72 -4.33 12.80 5.79
C CYS A 72 -3.60 11.74 4.96
N THR A 73 -2.70 12.14 4.04
CA THR A 73 -2.12 11.20 3.08
C THR A 73 -0.63 11.39 2.94
N VAL A 74 0.13 10.30 2.97
CA VAL A 74 1.56 10.26 2.65
C VAL A 74 1.73 9.53 1.32
N PHE A 75 2.33 10.18 0.32
CA PHE A 75 2.45 9.71 -1.06
C PHE A 75 3.58 10.44 -1.79
N PHE A 76 3.86 10.14 -3.06
CA PHE A 76 4.99 10.69 -3.83
C PHE A 76 5.09 12.23 -3.81
N ALA A 77 3.97 12.97 -3.72
CA ALA A 77 3.97 14.44 -3.66
C ALA A 77 3.87 15.00 -2.21
N ASN A 78 3.77 14.15 -1.21
CA ASN A 78 3.78 14.48 0.22
C ASN A 78 4.50 13.37 0.99
N LEU A 79 5.82 13.34 0.88
CA LEU A 79 6.65 12.19 1.30
C LEU A 79 6.70 11.96 2.81
N SER A 80 6.24 12.87 3.65
CA SER A 80 6.36 12.71 5.09
C SER A 80 5.20 13.33 5.85
N TRP A 81 4.65 12.58 6.79
CA TRP A 81 3.75 13.12 7.80
C TRP A 81 4.50 14.10 8.73
N PRO A 82 3.87 15.22 9.17
CA PRO A 82 4.50 16.12 10.13
C PRO A 82 5.02 15.40 11.37
N GLY A 83 6.30 15.59 11.70
CA GLY A 83 6.99 14.85 12.76
C GLY A 83 7.74 13.60 12.28
N GLY A 84 7.58 13.19 11.02
CA GLY A 84 8.39 12.11 10.40
C GLY A 84 8.01 10.69 10.81
N SER A 85 6.89 10.52 11.52
CA SER A 85 6.45 9.18 11.96
C SER A 85 6.00 8.27 10.82
N ILE A 86 5.62 8.84 9.67
CA ILE A 86 5.25 8.09 8.47
C ILE A 86 5.96 8.75 7.29
N GLN A 87 6.70 7.95 6.51
CA GLN A 87 7.51 8.45 5.40
C GLN A 87 7.41 7.52 4.18
N HIS A 88 7.13 8.10 3.03
CA HIS A 88 7.26 7.44 1.74
C HIS A 88 8.72 7.50 1.29
N MET A 89 9.30 6.37 0.92
CA MET A 89 10.74 6.27 0.68
C MET A 89 11.17 6.66 -0.74
N GLY A 90 10.25 7.11 -1.54
CA GLY A 90 10.45 7.52 -2.92
C GLY A 90 9.56 6.76 -3.88
N ASP A 91 9.55 7.19 -5.11
CA ASP A 91 8.69 6.72 -6.19
C ASP A 91 9.48 5.81 -7.14
N ASN A 92 8.91 4.66 -7.54
CA ASN A 92 9.43 3.77 -8.56
C ASN A 92 8.49 3.77 -9.78
N LEU A 93 8.85 4.55 -10.79
CA LEU A 93 8.02 4.79 -11.98
C LEU A 93 7.78 3.57 -12.87
N THR A 94 8.46 2.45 -12.65
CA THR A 94 8.49 1.34 -13.62
C THR A 94 8.16 -0.03 -13.03
N GLY A 95 8.11 -0.18 -11.69
CA GLY A 95 7.99 -1.50 -11.07
C GLY A 95 9.10 -2.47 -11.47
N ALA A 96 10.25 -1.96 -11.93
CA ALA A 96 11.36 -2.78 -12.41
C ALA A 96 12.30 -3.10 -11.26
N GLY A 97 12.42 -4.38 -10.92
CA GLY A 97 13.34 -4.87 -9.89
C GLY A 97 12.81 -6.11 -9.19
N GLU A 98 13.68 -6.74 -8.38
CA GLU A 98 13.24 -7.77 -7.44
C GLU A 98 12.96 -7.14 -6.09
N GLY A 99 11.78 -7.40 -5.50
CA GLY A 99 11.44 -6.96 -4.15
C GLY A 99 10.30 -5.96 -4.09
N ASP A 100 10.43 -4.94 -3.22
CA ASP A 100 9.42 -3.88 -3.10
C ASP A 100 9.68 -2.80 -4.16
N ASP A 101 8.64 -2.43 -4.89
CA ASP A 101 8.69 -1.31 -5.83
C ASP A 101 8.52 0.00 -5.08
N GLU A 102 7.66 0.01 -4.07
CA GLU A 102 7.50 1.16 -3.20
C GLU A 102 7.47 0.78 -1.72
N GLN A 103 7.96 1.70 -0.88
CA GLN A 103 8.13 1.47 0.54
C GLN A 103 7.61 2.65 1.35
N ILE A 104 6.86 2.35 2.41
CA ILE A 104 6.40 3.33 3.39
C ILE A 104 6.93 2.92 4.76
N PHE A 105 7.77 3.78 5.33
CA PHE A 105 8.29 3.63 6.70
C PHE A 105 7.30 4.18 7.72
N VAL A 106 7.14 3.47 8.83
CA VAL A 106 6.30 3.89 9.96
C VAL A 106 7.05 3.70 11.27
N ASP A 107 7.28 4.79 11.99
CA ASP A 107 7.73 4.77 13.39
C ASP A 107 6.48 4.68 14.29
N LEU A 108 6.15 3.46 14.72
CA LEU A 108 4.93 3.14 15.47
C LEU A 108 4.83 3.87 16.80
N ASP A 109 5.98 4.13 17.45
CA ASP A 109 6.05 4.83 18.72
C ASP A 109 5.84 6.34 18.56
N ALA A 110 6.19 6.88 17.39
CA ALA A 110 6.06 8.30 17.07
C ALA A 110 4.71 8.67 16.41
N VAL A 111 3.90 7.69 16.00
CA VAL A 111 2.57 7.95 15.44
C VAL A 111 1.67 8.62 16.48
N PRO A 112 1.09 9.82 16.22
CA PRO A 112 0.22 10.52 17.16
C PRO A 112 -0.97 9.68 17.63
N ASN A 113 -1.38 9.91 18.90
CA ASN A 113 -2.44 9.14 19.54
C ASN A 113 -3.84 9.32 18.94
N ASN A 114 -4.08 10.37 18.17
CA ASN A 114 -5.35 10.57 17.46
C ASN A 114 -5.46 9.76 16.17
N ILE A 115 -4.38 9.06 15.75
CA ILE A 115 -4.39 8.16 14.60
C ILE A 115 -4.69 6.75 15.10
N GLY A 116 -5.88 6.25 14.74
CA GLY A 116 -6.36 4.90 15.05
C GLY A 116 -5.99 3.86 13.99
N ALA A 117 -5.84 4.29 12.72
CA ALA A 117 -5.41 3.41 11.65
C ALA A 117 -4.59 4.13 10.58
N ILE A 118 -3.73 3.35 9.90
CA ILE A 118 -2.96 3.78 8.72
C ILE A 118 -3.27 2.77 7.62
N VAL A 119 -4.04 3.17 6.61
CA VAL A 119 -4.43 2.33 5.49
C VAL A 119 -3.43 2.50 4.35
N PHE A 120 -2.96 1.38 3.78
CA PHE A 120 -2.08 1.36 2.63
C PHE A 120 -2.85 0.99 1.38
N ALA A 121 -2.75 1.85 0.39
CA ALA A 121 -3.43 1.70 -0.88
C ALA A 121 -2.47 1.96 -2.03
N VAL A 122 -2.85 1.53 -3.22
CA VAL A 122 -2.10 1.75 -4.46
C VAL A 122 -3.08 2.10 -5.57
N ASN A 123 -2.72 3.06 -6.42
CA ASN A 123 -3.46 3.36 -7.64
C ASN A 123 -2.51 3.39 -8.85
N ILE A 124 -3.07 3.21 -10.05
CA ILE A 124 -2.33 3.36 -11.30
C ILE A 124 -2.44 4.82 -11.76
N TYR A 125 -1.29 5.48 -11.91
CA TYR A 125 -1.21 6.87 -12.37
C TYR A 125 -1.78 7.05 -13.78
N GLU A 126 -2.67 8.03 -13.95
CA GLU A 126 -3.37 8.29 -15.22
C GLU A 126 -4.03 7.06 -15.87
N ALA A 127 -4.48 6.07 -15.10
CA ALA A 127 -4.99 4.77 -15.55
C ALA A 127 -6.03 4.88 -16.68
N PHE A 128 -7.00 5.76 -16.56
CA PHE A 128 -8.05 5.95 -17.57
C PHE A 128 -7.50 6.50 -18.90
N LYS A 129 -6.58 7.45 -18.83
CA LYS A 129 -5.92 8.04 -20.01
C LYS A 129 -5.04 7.02 -20.72
N ARG A 130 -4.30 6.23 -19.94
CA ARG A 130 -3.38 5.21 -20.41
C ARG A 130 -4.08 3.89 -20.72
N LYS A 131 -5.39 3.74 -20.38
CA LYS A 131 -6.20 2.51 -20.49
C LYS A 131 -5.55 1.32 -19.76
N GLN A 132 -5.02 1.59 -18.58
CA GLN A 132 -4.37 0.62 -17.71
C GLN A 132 -5.27 0.22 -16.55
N HIS A 133 -5.09 -1.00 -16.05
CA HIS A 133 -5.81 -1.54 -14.90
C HIS A 133 -5.02 -2.66 -14.23
N PHE A 134 -5.33 -2.99 -12.98
CA PHE A 134 -4.62 -4.01 -12.20
C PHE A 134 -4.68 -5.43 -12.80
N GLY A 135 -5.59 -5.73 -13.70
CA GLY A 135 -5.55 -6.98 -14.48
C GLY A 135 -4.35 -7.10 -15.46
N MET A 136 -3.55 -6.04 -15.63
CA MET A 136 -2.31 -6.01 -16.38
C MET A 136 -1.07 -6.19 -15.50
N ILE A 137 -1.27 -6.44 -14.20
CA ILE A 137 -0.22 -6.60 -13.19
C ILE A 137 -0.27 -8.04 -12.67
N ARG A 138 0.90 -8.58 -12.33
CA ARG A 138 1.05 -9.90 -11.68
C ARG A 138 1.85 -9.76 -10.41
N ASN A 139 1.80 -10.81 -9.58
CA ASN A 139 2.62 -10.95 -8.38
C ASN A 139 2.54 -9.77 -7.42
N ALA A 140 1.42 -9.00 -7.47
CA ALA A 140 1.23 -7.89 -6.56
C ALA A 140 1.13 -8.39 -5.12
N PHE A 141 1.82 -7.70 -4.21
CA PHE A 141 1.81 -8.02 -2.78
C PHE A 141 1.96 -6.78 -1.91
N ILE A 142 1.57 -6.95 -0.66
CA ILE A 142 1.97 -6.07 0.45
C ILE A 142 2.66 -6.91 1.52
N ARG A 143 3.72 -6.39 2.12
CA ARG A 143 4.41 -7.03 3.24
C ARG A 143 4.76 -6.03 4.33
N VAL A 144 4.88 -6.53 5.55
CA VAL A 144 5.35 -5.76 6.71
C VAL A 144 6.68 -6.33 7.17
N VAL A 145 7.68 -5.48 7.29
CA VAL A 145 9.04 -5.81 7.68
C VAL A 145 9.38 -5.09 8.98
N ASP A 146 9.94 -5.80 9.96
CA ASP A 146 10.60 -5.18 11.10
C ASP A 146 11.79 -4.37 10.57
N TYR A 147 11.73 -3.04 10.72
CA TYR A 147 12.73 -2.17 10.13
C TYR A 147 14.12 -2.36 10.75
N ASP A 148 14.20 -2.58 12.06
CA ASP A 148 15.47 -2.70 12.76
C ASP A 148 16.16 -4.05 12.49
N LEU A 149 15.38 -5.13 12.40
CA LEU A 149 15.91 -6.48 12.15
C LEU A 149 15.92 -6.86 10.67
N GLN A 150 15.35 -6.06 9.78
CA GLN A 150 15.20 -6.35 8.35
C GLN A 150 14.55 -7.73 8.12
N THR A 151 13.56 -8.07 8.95
CA THR A 151 12.89 -9.37 8.92
C THR A 151 11.44 -9.19 8.53
N GLU A 152 11.00 -9.90 7.47
CA GLU A 152 9.60 -9.92 7.07
C GLU A 152 8.75 -10.59 8.15
N LEU A 153 7.76 -9.86 8.67
CA LEU A 153 6.81 -10.34 9.68
C LEU A 153 5.63 -11.04 9.04
N CYS A 154 5.06 -10.43 8.03
CA CYS A 154 3.95 -11.00 7.27
C CYS A 154 3.91 -10.48 5.83
N ARG A 155 3.19 -11.24 4.98
CA ARG A 155 2.96 -10.92 3.56
C ARG A 155 1.54 -11.30 3.17
N PHE A 156 0.93 -10.48 2.34
CA PHE A 156 -0.34 -10.76 1.66
C PHE A 156 -0.15 -10.62 0.16
N ASN A 157 -0.39 -11.68 -0.58
CA ASN A 157 -0.36 -11.68 -2.04
C ASN A 157 -1.74 -11.30 -2.57
N LEU A 158 -1.78 -10.25 -3.38
CA LEU A 158 -2.99 -9.75 -4.04
C LEU A 158 -3.27 -10.62 -5.27
N SER A 159 -3.88 -11.80 -5.06
CA SER A 159 -4.05 -12.85 -6.09
C SER A 159 -5.40 -12.86 -6.78
N GLU A 160 -6.32 -11.95 -6.42
CA GLU A 160 -7.65 -11.86 -7.03
C GLU A 160 -7.58 -11.26 -8.45
N ASN A 161 -8.66 -11.45 -9.22
CA ASN A 161 -8.78 -10.82 -10.53
C ASN A 161 -9.24 -9.36 -10.39
N TYR A 162 -8.30 -8.43 -10.50
CA TYR A 162 -8.54 -6.99 -10.47
C TYR A 162 -8.71 -6.34 -11.85
N SER A 163 -9.18 -7.10 -12.85
CA SER A 163 -9.43 -6.57 -14.20
C SER A 163 -10.42 -5.39 -14.17
N GLY A 164 -10.06 -4.31 -14.85
CA GLY A 164 -10.83 -3.07 -14.88
C GLY A 164 -10.72 -2.21 -13.62
N LYS A 165 -9.98 -2.63 -12.59
CA LYS A 165 -9.75 -1.84 -11.37
C LYS A 165 -8.47 -1.03 -11.48
N THR A 166 -8.52 0.20 -10.96
CA THR A 166 -7.43 1.19 -11.07
C THR A 166 -6.85 1.59 -9.73
N ALA A 167 -7.47 1.14 -8.63
CA ALA A 167 -6.97 1.31 -7.28
C ALA A 167 -7.29 0.10 -6.39
N LEU A 168 -6.41 -0.18 -5.43
CA LEU A 168 -6.54 -1.26 -4.45
C LEU A 168 -6.25 -0.71 -3.04
N ILE A 169 -7.02 -1.14 -2.04
CA ILE A 169 -6.65 -1.06 -0.63
C ILE A 169 -5.99 -2.39 -0.28
N ALA A 170 -4.70 -2.37 -0.03
CA ALA A 170 -3.93 -3.59 0.21
C ALA A 170 -4.07 -4.10 1.64
N GLY A 171 -4.12 -3.17 2.61
CA GLY A 171 -4.27 -3.49 4.03
C GLY A 171 -4.01 -2.28 4.90
N GLY A 172 -3.89 -2.47 6.21
CA GLY A 172 -3.65 -1.36 7.12
C GLY A 172 -3.08 -1.77 8.48
N LEU A 173 -2.39 -0.83 9.11
CA LEU A 173 -2.01 -0.89 10.51
C LEU A 173 -3.15 -0.33 11.35
N ILE A 174 -3.58 -1.07 12.35
CA ILE A 174 -4.67 -0.69 13.26
C ILE A 174 -4.11 -0.64 14.67
N ARG A 175 -4.27 0.50 15.33
CA ARG A 175 -3.85 0.67 16.72
C ARG A 175 -4.80 -0.08 17.65
N THR A 176 -4.23 -0.78 18.62
CA THR A 176 -4.94 -1.53 19.65
C THR A 176 -4.40 -1.19 21.04
N GLU A 177 -5.04 -1.70 22.08
CA GLU A 177 -4.54 -1.55 23.46
C GLU A 177 -3.17 -2.22 23.66
N ASP A 178 -2.89 -3.30 22.90
CA ASP A 178 -1.65 -4.09 22.97
C ASP A 178 -0.59 -3.64 21.94
N GLY A 179 -0.78 -2.49 21.25
CA GLY A 179 0.13 -2.00 20.21
C GLY A 179 -0.53 -1.92 18.83
N TRP A 180 0.01 -2.61 17.82
CA TRP A 180 -0.46 -2.52 16.45
C TRP A 180 -0.76 -3.88 15.85
N ASP A 181 -1.91 -3.95 15.18
CA ASP A 181 -2.28 -5.07 14.32
C ASP A 181 -2.07 -4.68 12.86
N PHE A 182 -1.74 -5.65 12.01
CA PHE A 182 -1.85 -5.51 10.56
C PHE A 182 -3.04 -6.33 10.07
N MET A 183 -3.91 -5.71 9.26
CA MET A 183 -5.07 -6.34 8.66
C MET A 183 -4.99 -6.24 7.14
N THR A 184 -5.20 -7.36 6.46
CA THR A 184 -5.28 -7.42 5.00
C THR A 184 -6.68 -7.03 4.52
N ASP A 185 -6.76 -6.35 3.36
CA ASP A 185 -8.04 -5.94 2.76
C ASP A 185 -8.22 -6.57 1.37
N GLY A 186 -7.63 -6.00 0.32
CA GLY A 186 -7.80 -6.45 -1.07
C GLY A 186 -9.07 -5.89 -1.73
N ALA A 187 -9.69 -4.85 -1.16
CA ALA A 187 -10.78 -4.12 -1.82
C ALA A 187 -10.26 -3.34 -3.03
N SER A 188 -11.04 -3.31 -4.11
CA SER A 188 -10.63 -2.74 -5.40
C SER A 188 -11.66 -1.80 -5.97
N TYR A 189 -11.18 -0.72 -6.61
CA TYR A 189 -12.01 0.39 -7.06
C TYR A 189 -11.64 0.83 -8.48
N GLU A 190 -12.58 1.53 -9.13
CA GLU A 190 -12.34 2.34 -10.31
C GLU A 190 -12.18 3.79 -9.86
N ALA A 191 -10.95 4.17 -9.51
CA ALA A 191 -10.59 5.50 -9.05
C ALA A 191 -9.77 6.22 -10.10
N ARG A 192 -9.97 7.52 -10.25
CA ARG A 192 -9.21 8.37 -11.20
C ARG A 192 -7.83 8.70 -10.67
N ASP A 193 -7.75 8.91 -9.37
CA ASP A 193 -6.55 9.31 -8.66
C ASP A 193 -6.63 8.96 -7.16
N ILE A 194 -5.59 9.30 -6.42
CA ILE A 194 -5.50 9.11 -4.96
C ILE A 194 -6.68 9.77 -4.23
N THR A 195 -7.15 10.93 -4.70
CA THR A 195 -8.24 11.68 -4.05
C THR A 195 -9.54 10.90 -4.03
N ASP A 196 -9.87 10.19 -5.13
CA ASP A 196 -11.05 9.34 -5.19
C ASP A 196 -11.00 8.23 -4.12
N VAL A 197 -9.83 7.60 -3.92
CA VAL A 197 -9.65 6.55 -2.91
C VAL A 197 -9.73 7.12 -1.49
N VAL A 198 -9.03 8.22 -1.23
CA VAL A 198 -9.02 8.85 0.10
C VAL A 198 -10.42 9.34 0.49
N SER A 199 -11.22 9.78 -0.49
CA SER A 199 -12.60 10.24 -0.27
C SER A 199 -13.55 9.14 0.23
N LEU A 200 -13.19 7.85 0.10
CA LEU A 200 -13.95 6.74 0.67
C LEU A 200 -14.01 6.80 2.21
N PHE A 201 -13.08 7.52 2.84
CA PHE A 201 -12.95 7.66 4.30
C PHE A 201 -13.46 9.02 4.83
N LEU A 202 -14.15 9.80 4.00
CA LEU A 202 -14.89 10.98 4.45
C LEU A 202 -16.17 10.56 5.22
N ARG A 203 -16.57 11.39 6.18
CA ARG A 203 -17.86 11.24 6.89
C ARG A 203 -19.03 11.65 6.02
#